data_8de5089ab217c3e055b53febb618f1da
#
_entry.id   8de5089ab217c3e055b53febb618f1da
#
_cell.length_a   1.000
_cell.length_b   1.000
_cell.length_c   1.000
_cell.angle_alpha   90.00
_cell.angle_beta   90.00
_cell.angle_gamma   90.00
#
_symmetry.space_group_name_H-M   'P 1'
#
loop_
_entity.id
_entity.type
_entity.pdbx_description
1 polymer ?
#
loop_
_entity_poly.entity_id
_entity_poly.type
_entity_poly.pdbx_seq_one_letter_code
_entity_poly.pdbx_strand_id
1 'polypeptide(L)'
;VDVEACKSKGIAVGITPNGVRRPVAASVLTYILALSGRLMVKDALVRGGPSTFAERAQHMGTGLVGKTLGSIGLGNIGTEVFRLCAPLDMNFIAHDPYIDPTIAKSVNVELKDLESIFRESDFLTINVPLGEETRHLVNSARLTLMKPTAYLINTSRGPVVDQTALVTALTQGVIAGAGLDVFDPE
;
A
#
# COMPACT_ATOMS: atom_id res chain seq x y z
N VAL A 1 9.23 -19.48 -11.02
CA VAL A 1 10.23 -20.55 -11.20
C VAL A 1 9.58 -21.86 -10.81
N ASP A 2 9.69 -22.87 -11.67
CA ASP A 2 9.26 -24.25 -11.37
C ASP A 2 10.34 -24.92 -10.51
N VAL A 3 10.10 -24.94 -9.19
CA VAL A 3 11.06 -25.46 -8.20
C VAL A 3 11.25 -26.97 -8.35
N GLU A 4 10.18 -27.73 -8.67
CA GLU A 4 10.27 -29.17 -8.85
C GLU A 4 11.06 -29.54 -10.09
N ALA A 5 10.88 -28.83 -11.21
CA ALA A 5 11.71 -28.99 -12.39
C ALA A 5 13.19 -28.65 -12.13
N CYS A 6 13.47 -27.62 -11.34
CA CYS A 6 14.83 -27.29 -10.93
C CYS A 6 15.43 -28.43 -10.10
N LYS A 7 14.71 -28.93 -9.12
CA LYS A 7 15.13 -30.04 -8.23
C LYS A 7 15.42 -31.31 -9.03
N SER A 8 14.55 -31.68 -9.99
CA SER A 8 14.74 -32.86 -10.84
C SER A 8 16.00 -32.78 -11.71
N LYS A 9 16.47 -31.58 -12.01
CA LYS A 9 17.70 -31.30 -12.81
C LYS A 9 18.91 -30.97 -11.95
N GLY A 10 18.84 -31.12 -10.62
CA GLY A 10 19.93 -30.78 -9.69
C GLY A 10 20.27 -29.28 -9.65
N ILE A 11 19.36 -28.39 -10.05
CA ILE A 11 19.56 -26.94 -10.03
C ILE A 11 19.17 -26.41 -8.65
N ALA A 12 20.11 -25.77 -7.96
CA ALA A 12 19.84 -25.12 -6.68
C ALA A 12 19.04 -23.83 -6.91
N VAL A 13 17.98 -23.64 -6.13
CA VAL A 13 17.15 -22.43 -6.14
C VAL A 13 17.35 -21.71 -4.81
N GLY A 14 17.86 -20.48 -4.86
CA GLY A 14 18.02 -19.62 -3.68
C GLY A 14 17.05 -18.46 -3.72
N ILE A 15 16.61 -18.04 -2.53
CA ILE A 15 15.80 -16.83 -2.34
C ILE A 15 16.57 -15.81 -1.48
N THR A 16 16.28 -14.51 -1.68
CA THR A 16 16.88 -13.42 -0.91
C THR A 16 15.79 -12.62 -0.18
N PRO A 17 15.16 -13.19 0.87
CA PRO A 17 13.95 -12.62 1.49
C PRO A 17 14.16 -11.22 2.09
N ASN A 18 15.40 -10.84 2.40
CA ASN A 18 15.74 -9.54 2.97
C ASN A 18 16.32 -8.55 1.94
N GLY A 19 16.65 -8.99 0.74
CA GLY A 19 17.36 -8.18 -0.26
C GLY A 19 16.59 -6.94 -0.70
N VAL A 20 15.26 -7.07 -0.87
CA VAL A 20 14.38 -5.99 -1.32
C VAL A 20 13.50 -5.40 -0.22
N ARG A 21 13.60 -5.92 1.01
CA ARG A 21 12.73 -5.50 2.12
C ARG A 21 12.69 -3.99 2.31
N ARG A 22 13.84 -3.39 2.54
CA ARG A 22 13.94 -1.95 2.82
C ARG A 22 13.69 -1.06 1.60
N PRO A 23 14.19 -1.36 0.39
CA PRO A 23 13.84 -0.60 -0.82
C PRO A 23 12.33 -0.56 -1.09
N VAL A 24 11.63 -1.70 -1.02
CA VAL A 24 10.17 -1.74 -1.26
C VAL A 24 9.42 -0.99 -0.16
N ALA A 25 9.79 -1.15 1.10
CA ALA A 25 9.20 -0.38 2.19
C ALA A 25 9.43 1.14 2.02
N ALA A 26 10.59 1.55 1.51
CA ALA A 26 10.86 2.95 1.18
C ALA A 26 9.99 3.46 0.02
N SER A 27 9.68 2.62 -0.98
CA SER A 27 8.72 2.97 -2.04
C SER A 27 7.33 3.21 -1.47
N VAL A 28 6.85 2.35 -0.55
CA VAL A 28 5.56 2.56 0.14
C VAL A 28 5.55 3.92 0.86
N LEU A 29 6.60 4.22 1.65
CA LEU A 29 6.72 5.51 2.33
C LEU A 29 6.72 6.68 1.33
N THR A 30 7.40 6.53 0.19
CA THR A 30 7.41 7.54 -0.88
C THR A 30 6.00 7.81 -1.40
N TYR A 31 5.19 6.77 -1.66
CA TYR A 31 3.80 6.93 -2.07
C TYR A 31 2.96 7.61 -0.98
N ILE A 32 3.11 7.23 0.29
CA ILE A 32 2.40 7.90 1.40
C ILE A 32 2.70 9.40 1.40
N LEU A 33 3.97 9.79 1.34
CA LEU A 33 4.38 11.19 1.37
C LEU A 33 3.95 11.96 0.11
N ALA A 34 4.06 11.34 -1.06
CA ALA A 34 3.67 11.95 -2.33
C ALA A 34 2.16 12.18 -2.42
N LEU A 35 1.35 11.20 -1.98
CA LEU A 35 -0.11 11.28 -2.00
C LEU A 35 -0.61 12.26 -0.94
N SER A 36 -0.13 12.16 0.31
CA SER A 36 -0.51 13.05 1.39
C SER A 36 -0.14 14.50 1.10
N GLY A 37 1.06 14.73 0.54
CA GLY A 37 1.55 16.05 0.14
C GLY A 37 0.96 16.59 -1.16
N ARG A 38 0.19 15.77 -1.93
CA ARG A 38 -0.29 16.06 -3.29
C ARG A 38 0.85 16.48 -4.21
N LEU A 39 2.00 15.77 -4.12
CA LEU A 39 3.26 16.17 -4.76
C LEU A 39 3.10 16.34 -6.27
N MET A 40 2.45 15.41 -6.97
CA MET A 40 2.28 15.45 -8.43
C MET A 40 1.44 16.65 -8.86
N VAL A 41 0.39 17.00 -8.12
CA VAL A 41 -0.44 18.17 -8.36
C VAL A 41 0.39 19.44 -8.18
N LYS A 42 1.14 19.54 -7.10
CA LYS A 42 1.99 20.70 -6.81
C LYS A 42 3.11 20.88 -7.84
N ASP A 43 3.73 19.77 -8.28
CA ASP A 43 4.72 19.80 -9.37
C ASP A 43 4.10 20.35 -10.67
N ALA A 44 2.90 19.87 -11.04
CA ALA A 44 2.19 20.38 -12.23
C ALA A 44 1.87 21.88 -12.12
N LEU A 45 1.42 22.36 -10.94
CA LEU A 45 1.15 23.77 -10.71
C LEU A 45 2.41 24.63 -10.88
N VAL A 46 3.55 24.17 -10.37
CA VAL A 46 4.84 24.91 -10.53
C VAL A 46 5.27 24.95 -12.00
N ARG A 47 5.17 23.81 -12.70
CA ARG A 47 5.51 23.73 -14.14
C ARG A 47 4.59 24.56 -15.03
N GLY A 48 3.34 24.77 -14.64
CA GLY A 48 2.37 25.59 -15.34
C GLY A 48 2.60 27.11 -15.21
N GLY A 49 3.51 27.53 -14.33
CA GLY A 49 3.91 28.92 -14.16
C GLY A 49 3.10 29.72 -13.13
N PRO A 50 3.29 31.06 -13.06
CA PRO A 50 2.74 31.90 -11.98
C PRO A 50 1.22 31.84 -11.85
N SER A 51 0.48 31.72 -12.94
CA SER A 51 -0.99 31.71 -12.94
C SER A 51 -1.53 30.44 -12.27
N THR A 52 -1.01 29.26 -12.62
CA THR A 52 -1.41 27.98 -12.01
C THR A 52 -0.88 27.84 -10.58
N PHE A 53 0.33 28.36 -10.30
CA PHE A 53 0.88 28.36 -8.95
C PHE A 53 0.04 29.18 -7.96
N ALA A 54 -0.68 30.19 -8.42
CA ALA A 54 -1.62 30.94 -7.59
C ALA A 54 -2.72 30.07 -6.97
N GLU A 55 -3.07 28.94 -7.61
CA GLU A 55 -4.10 28.01 -7.15
C GLU A 55 -3.62 27.06 -6.04
N ARG A 56 -2.36 27.09 -5.65
CA ARG A 56 -1.76 26.15 -4.68
C ARG A 56 -2.51 25.99 -3.36
N ALA A 57 -3.19 27.06 -2.90
CA ALA A 57 -3.97 27.03 -1.68
C ALA A 57 -5.17 26.08 -1.74
N GLN A 58 -5.70 25.79 -2.94
CA GLN A 58 -6.79 24.85 -3.18
C GLN A 58 -6.30 23.39 -3.17
N HIS A 59 -4.98 23.18 -3.22
CA HIS A 59 -4.35 21.87 -3.31
C HIS A 59 -3.48 21.57 -2.08
N MET A 60 -3.95 21.95 -0.91
CA MET A 60 -3.26 21.61 0.34
C MET A 60 -3.21 20.10 0.55
N GLY A 61 -2.09 19.62 1.07
CA GLY A 61 -1.95 18.21 1.45
C GLY A 61 -2.68 17.88 2.75
N THR A 62 -2.69 16.60 3.08
CA THR A 62 -3.24 16.08 4.36
C THR A 62 -2.09 15.76 5.31
N GLY A 63 -2.17 16.20 6.56
CA GLY A 63 -1.21 15.80 7.60
C GLY A 63 -1.30 14.31 7.91
N LEU A 64 -0.21 13.72 8.41
CA LEU A 64 -0.13 12.29 8.73
C LEU A 64 -0.38 11.98 10.21
N VAL A 65 -0.17 12.93 11.10
CA VAL A 65 -0.36 12.77 12.55
C VAL A 65 -1.78 12.29 12.87
N GLY A 66 -1.89 11.18 13.58
CA GLY A 66 -3.17 10.56 13.95
C GLY A 66 -3.91 9.85 12.81
N LYS A 67 -3.38 9.85 11.56
CA LYS A 67 -3.91 9.07 10.47
C LYS A 67 -3.60 7.58 10.65
N THR A 68 -4.41 6.72 10.08
CA THR A 68 -4.25 5.28 10.19
C THR A 68 -3.56 4.72 8.93
N LEU A 69 -2.40 4.10 9.13
CA LEU A 69 -1.75 3.26 8.13
C LEU A 69 -2.15 1.81 8.36
N GLY A 70 -2.89 1.24 7.41
CA GLY A 70 -3.25 -0.16 7.39
C GLY A 70 -2.36 -0.98 6.47
N SER A 71 -2.09 -2.23 6.83
CA SER A 71 -1.40 -3.19 5.98
C SER A 71 -2.18 -4.50 5.85
N ILE A 72 -2.33 -4.97 4.62
CA ILE A 72 -2.70 -6.36 4.36
C ILE A 72 -1.40 -7.13 4.15
N GLY A 73 -1.08 -8.01 5.10
CA GLY A 73 0.21 -8.67 5.25
C GLY A 73 1.17 -7.92 6.17
N LEU A 74 1.74 -8.64 7.15
CA LEU A 74 2.70 -8.13 8.12
C LEU A 74 4.01 -8.94 8.10
N GLY A 75 4.38 -9.44 6.92
CA GLY A 75 5.65 -10.13 6.68
C GLY A 75 6.85 -9.18 6.72
N ASN A 76 7.96 -9.58 6.10
CA ASN A 76 9.21 -8.82 6.09
C ASN A 76 9.06 -7.37 5.61
N ILE A 77 8.29 -7.17 4.50
CA ILE A 77 8.09 -5.84 3.93
C ILE A 77 7.12 -5.03 4.77
N GLY A 78 5.93 -5.59 5.11
CA GLY A 78 4.94 -4.88 5.92
C GLY A 78 5.49 -4.43 7.28
N THR A 79 6.25 -5.28 7.95
CA THR A 79 6.93 -4.91 9.21
C THR A 79 7.92 -3.75 9.01
N GLU A 80 8.69 -3.77 7.91
CA GLU A 80 9.65 -2.68 7.61
C GLU A 80 8.95 -1.37 7.26
N VAL A 81 7.77 -1.43 6.60
CA VAL A 81 6.95 -0.24 6.33
C VAL A 81 6.60 0.46 7.64
N PHE A 82 6.09 -0.27 8.63
CA PHE A 82 5.76 0.33 9.93
C PHE A 82 6.97 0.89 10.66
N ARG A 83 8.14 0.22 10.59
CA ARG A 83 9.39 0.77 11.14
C ARG A 83 9.79 2.09 10.50
N LEU A 84 9.69 2.20 9.17
CA LEU A 84 10.01 3.45 8.46
C LEU A 84 8.98 4.56 8.75
N CYS A 85 7.72 4.21 8.99
CA CYS A 85 6.65 5.16 9.27
C CYS A 85 6.52 5.51 10.76
N ALA A 86 7.25 4.84 11.67
CA ALA A 86 7.16 5.08 13.11
C ALA A 86 7.32 6.57 13.51
N PRO A 87 8.21 7.37 12.88
CA PRO A 87 8.38 8.79 13.22
C PRO A 87 7.26 9.71 12.74
N LEU A 88 6.23 9.20 12.05
CA LEU A 88 5.18 10.00 11.43
C LEU A 88 3.94 10.19 12.32
N ASP A 89 3.96 9.68 13.54
CA ASP A 89 2.87 9.77 14.54
C ASP A 89 1.51 9.28 13.98
N MET A 90 1.55 8.19 13.19
CA MET A 90 0.37 7.52 12.65
C MET A 90 -0.09 6.38 13.57
N ASN A 91 -1.36 5.99 13.48
CA ASN A 91 -1.87 4.74 14.04
C ASN A 91 -1.58 3.59 13.08
N PHE A 92 -1.21 2.43 13.62
CA PHE A 92 -0.82 1.27 12.82
C PHE A 92 -1.75 0.09 13.06
N ILE A 93 -2.34 -0.42 11.98
CA ILE A 93 -3.20 -1.61 11.98
C ILE A 93 -2.76 -2.57 10.87
N ALA A 94 -2.93 -3.88 11.09
CA ALA A 94 -2.64 -4.87 10.04
C ALA A 94 -3.59 -6.06 10.11
N HIS A 95 -3.79 -6.68 8.94
CA HIS A 95 -4.39 -7.99 8.81
C HIS A 95 -3.35 -8.98 8.28
N ASP A 96 -3.05 -9.99 9.07
CA ASP A 96 -2.23 -11.13 8.67
C ASP A 96 -2.63 -12.33 9.51
N PRO A 97 -3.33 -13.33 8.93
CA PRO A 97 -3.83 -14.47 9.70
C PRO A 97 -2.74 -15.46 10.11
N TYR A 98 -1.53 -15.32 9.58
CA TYR A 98 -0.43 -16.26 9.79
C TYR A 98 0.70 -15.70 10.64
N ILE A 99 0.66 -14.40 10.97
CA ILE A 99 1.76 -13.74 11.69
C ILE A 99 1.78 -14.09 13.18
N ASP A 100 2.98 -14.24 13.74
CA ASP A 100 3.14 -14.28 15.18
C ASP A 100 2.79 -12.90 15.79
N PRO A 101 1.84 -12.81 16.73
CA PRO A 101 1.45 -11.55 17.37
C PRO A 101 2.60 -10.78 18.02
N THR A 102 3.70 -11.44 18.37
CA THR A 102 4.89 -10.78 18.93
C THR A 102 5.55 -9.86 17.91
N ILE A 103 5.46 -10.19 16.60
CA ILE A 103 5.98 -9.33 15.52
C ILE A 103 5.16 -8.05 15.43
N ALA A 104 3.82 -8.14 15.46
CA ALA A 104 2.95 -6.97 15.46
C ALA A 104 3.25 -6.04 16.64
N LYS A 105 3.40 -6.60 17.84
CA LYS A 105 3.78 -5.85 19.05
C LYS A 105 5.14 -5.16 18.90
N SER A 106 6.11 -5.81 18.25
CA SER A 106 7.47 -5.25 18.07
C SER A 106 7.53 -3.99 17.22
N VAL A 107 6.46 -3.71 16.46
CA VAL A 107 6.31 -2.52 15.60
C VAL A 107 5.08 -1.68 15.94
N ASN A 108 4.51 -1.91 17.13
CA ASN A 108 3.34 -1.18 17.65
C ASN A 108 2.12 -1.22 16.71
N VAL A 109 1.83 -2.39 16.12
CA VAL A 109 0.73 -2.62 15.19
C VAL A 109 -0.40 -3.38 15.89
N GLU A 110 -1.63 -2.88 15.78
CA GLU A 110 -2.83 -3.59 16.21
C GLU A 110 -3.29 -4.53 15.09
N LEU A 111 -3.49 -5.81 15.43
CA LEU A 111 -4.04 -6.80 14.48
C LEU A 111 -5.55 -6.70 14.45
N LYS A 112 -6.11 -6.66 13.24
CA LYS A 112 -7.56 -6.55 13.00
C LYS A 112 -8.03 -7.55 11.93
N ASP A 113 -9.35 -7.73 11.85
CA ASP A 113 -9.95 -8.44 10.73
C ASP A 113 -9.79 -7.67 9.41
N LEU A 114 -9.91 -8.40 8.30
CA LEU A 114 -9.66 -7.83 6.98
C LEU A 114 -10.57 -6.64 6.64
N GLU A 115 -11.86 -6.70 6.99
CA GLU A 115 -12.79 -5.63 6.66
C GLU A 115 -12.53 -4.36 7.47
N SER A 116 -12.14 -4.50 8.74
CA SER A 116 -11.72 -3.39 9.59
C SER A 116 -10.52 -2.66 9.01
N ILE A 117 -9.56 -3.38 8.39
CA ILE A 117 -8.43 -2.76 7.70
C ILE A 117 -8.91 -1.83 6.57
N PHE A 118 -9.88 -2.25 5.76
CA PHE A 118 -10.44 -1.39 4.71
C PHE A 118 -11.17 -0.17 5.29
N ARG A 119 -11.99 -0.36 6.34
CA ARG A 119 -12.81 0.73 6.90
C ARG A 119 -11.99 1.78 7.66
N GLU A 120 -10.94 1.36 8.34
CA GLU A 120 -10.24 2.24 9.27
C GLU A 120 -9.01 2.92 8.66
N SER A 121 -8.45 2.38 7.57
CA SER A 121 -7.25 2.94 6.95
C SER A 121 -7.50 4.30 6.28
N ASP A 122 -6.61 5.24 6.51
CA ASP A 122 -6.43 6.44 5.68
C ASP A 122 -5.43 6.17 4.55
N PHE A 123 -4.43 5.31 4.81
CA PHE A 123 -3.51 4.76 3.82
C PHE A 123 -3.50 3.25 3.98
N LEU A 124 -3.83 2.51 2.92
CA LEU A 124 -3.84 1.06 2.92
C LEU A 124 -2.75 0.53 1.99
N THR A 125 -1.78 -0.20 2.53
CA THR A 125 -0.72 -0.84 1.75
C THR A 125 -0.91 -2.35 1.67
N ILE A 126 -0.58 -2.92 0.50
CA ILE A 126 -0.72 -4.34 0.21
C ILE A 126 0.67 -4.98 0.19
N ASN A 127 0.88 -5.96 1.09
CA ASN A 127 2.16 -6.63 1.31
C ASN A 127 2.01 -8.16 1.35
N VAL A 128 1.09 -8.70 0.53
CA VAL A 128 0.85 -10.14 0.41
C VAL A 128 1.35 -10.68 -0.93
N PRO A 129 1.79 -11.95 -0.98
CA PRO A 129 2.10 -12.60 -2.26
C PRO A 129 0.82 -12.82 -3.07
N LEU A 130 0.97 -13.00 -4.40
CA LEU A 130 -0.13 -13.43 -5.24
C LEU A 130 -0.33 -14.95 -5.09
N GLY A 131 -1.55 -15.34 -4.76
CA GLY A 131 -2.02 -16.71 -4.66
C GLY A 131 -3.53 -16.76 -4.94
N GLU A 132 -4.13 -17.92 -4.88
CA GLU A 132 -5.58 -18.09 -5.12
C GLU A 132 -6.41 -17.25 -4.15
N GLU A 133 -6.04 -17.22 -2.86
CA GLU A 133 -6.74 -16.47 -1.80
C GLU A 133 -6.53 -14.95 -1.89
N THR A 134 -5.46 -14.50 -2.55
CA THR A 134 -5.11 -13.07 -2.62
C THR A 134 -5.39 -12.45 -3.99
N ARG A 135 -5.73 -13.26 -5.01
CA ARG A 135 -6.17 -12.75 -6.31
C ARG A 135 -7.47 -11.96 -6.15
N HIS A 136 -7.46 -10.71 -6.64
CA HIS A 136 -8.57 -9.75 -6.50
C HIS A 136 -9.06 -9.61 -5.05
N LEU A 137 -8.12 -9.74 -4.10
CA LEU A 137 -8.40 -9.50 -2.69
C LEU A 137 -8.98 -8.09 -2.48
N VAL A 138 -8.44 -7.10 -3.21
CA VAL A 138 -9.01 -5.75 -3.29
C VAL A 138 -9.94 -5.70 -4.50
N ASN A 139 -11.21 -5.86 -4.24
CA ASN A 139 -12.29 -5.83 -5.25
C ASN A 139 -13.24 -4.65 -5.00
N SER A 140 -14.26 -4.50 -5.86
CA SER A 140 -15.25 -3.42 -5.76
C SER A 140 -15.92 -3.35 -4.38
N ALA A 141 -16.34 -4.50 -3.81
CA ALA A 141 -17.01 -4.54 -2.51
C ALA A 141 -16.09 -4.01 -1.39
N ARG A 142 -14.80 -4.38 -1.40
CA ARG A 142 -13.84 -3.91 -0.39
C ARG A 142 -13.41 -2.47 -0.62
N LEU A 143 -13.28 -2.02 -1.86
CA LEU A 143 -13.00 -0.60 -2.15
C LEU A 143 -14.11 0.31 -1.61
N THR A 144 -15.38 -0.11 -1.66
CA THR A 144 -16.50 0.66 -1.09
C THR A 144 -16.50 0.73 0.44
N LEU A 145 -15.75 -0.12 1.14
CA LEU A 145 -15.56 -0.03 2.58
C LEU A 145 -14.56 1.06 2.98
N MET A 146 -13.69 1.46 2.07
CA MET A 146 -12.65 2.45 2.35
C MET A 146 -13.25 3.84 2.56
N LYS A 147 -12.54 4.68 3.30
CA LYS A 147 -12.92 6.08 3.45
C LYS A 147 -12.80 6.81 2.10
N PRO A 148 -13.69 7.75 1.77
CA PRO A 148 -13.55 8.56 0.55
C PRO A 148 -12.24 9.38 0.49
N THR A 149 -11.61 9.58 1.63
CA THR A 149 -10.31 10.28 1.76
C THR A 149 -9.11 9.34 1.76
N ALA A 150 -9.34 8.02 1.67
CA ALA A 150 -8.28 7.02 1.79
C ALA A 150 -7.50 6.83 0.48
N TYR A 151 -6.27 6.38 0.63
CA TYR A 151 -5.36 6.02 -0.46
C TYR A 151 -5.01 4.54 -0.40
N LEU A 152 -5.02 3.89 -1.58
CA LEU A 152 -4.56 2.51 -1.75
C LEU A 152 -3.13 2.51 -2.29
N ILE A 153 -2.23 1.69 -1.71
CA ILE A 153 -0.84 1.53 -2.17
C ILE A 153 -0.59 0.06 -2.46
N ASN A 154 -0.17 -0.25 -3.69
CA ASN A 154 0.19 -1.61 -4.09
C ASN A 154 1.60 -1.66 -4.67
N THR A 155 2.51 -2.28 -3.93
CA THR A 155 3.89 -2.59 -4.33
C THR A 155 4.13 -4.11 -4.31
N SER A 156 3.07 -4.92 -4.26
CA SER A 156 3.16 -6.38 -4.17
C SER A 156 3.03 -7.04 -5.54
N ARG A 157 1.81 -7.26 -6.02
CA ARG A 157 1.51 -7.83 -7.34
C ARG A 157 0.24 -7.20 -7.90
N GLY A 158 0.20 -6.90 -9.19
CA GLY A 158 -0.95 -6.29 -9.88
C GLY A 158 -2.26 -7.04 -9.61
N PRO A 159 -2.33 -8.35 -9.90
CA PRO A 159 -3.58 -9.12 -9.77
C PRO A 159 -4.14 -9.31 -8.33
N VAL A 160 -3.47 -8.81 -7.30
CA VAL A 160 -4.04 -8.74 -5.95
C VAL A 160 -5.18 -7.71 -5.89
N VAL A 161 -5.12 -6.71 -6.77
CA VAL A 161 -6.16 -5.69 -6.94
C VAL A 161 -6.93 -6.00 -8.23
N ASP A 162 -8.26 -5.99 -8.15
CA ASP A 162 -9.11 -5.90 -9.33
C ASP A 162 -8.93 -4.50 -9.94
N GLN A 163 -8.11 -4.43 -10.99
CA GLN A 163 -7.74 -3.16 -11.61
C GLN A 163 -8.94 -2.44 -12.23
N THR A 164 -9.93 -3.17 -12.76
CA THR A 164 -11.16 -2.58 -13.31
C THR A 164 -12.00 -1.94 -12.19
N ALA A 165 -12.12 -2.65 -11.06
CA ALA A 165 -12.81 -2.12 -9.89
C ALA A 165 -12.08 -0.88 -9.32
N LEU A 166 -10.74 -0.89 -9.29
CA LEU A 166 -9.95 0.25 -8.84
C LEU A 166 -10.13 1.47 -9.74
N VAL A 167 -10.06 1.30 -11.07
CA VAL A 167 -10.31 2.40 -12.03
C VAL A 167 -11.70 3.00 -11.82
N THR A 168 -12.72 2.17 -11.63
CA THR A 168 -14.08 2.62 -11.34
C THR A 168 -14.14 3.41 -10.03
N ALA A 169 -13.53 2.89 -8.96
CA ALA A 169 -13.51 3.55 -7.65
C ALA A 169 -12.82 4.92 -7.69
N LEU A 170 -11.70 5.03 -8.41
CA LEU A 170 -10.97 6.30 -8.59
C LEU A 170 -11.78 7.31 -9.42
N THR A 171 -12.39 6.85 -10.51
CA THR A 171 -13.20 7.72 -11.40
C THR A 171 -14.44 8.25 -10.71
N GLN A 172 -15.06 7.44 -9.84
CA GLN A 172 -16.26 7.81 -9.09
C GLN A 172 -15.94 8.51 -7.74
N GLY A 173 -14.65 8.65 -7.38
CA GLY A 173 -14.25 9.28 -6.13
C GLY A 173 -14.62 8.45 -4.89
N VAL A 174 -14.73 7.13 -5.03
CA VAL A 174 -14.96 6.21 -3.89
C VAL A 174 -13.78 6.25 -2.92
N ILE A 175 -12.56 6.39 -3.46
CA ILE A 175 -11.33 6.65 -2.70
C ILE A 175 -10.59 7.84 -3.29
N ALA A 176 -9.71 8.47 -2.50
CA ALA A 176 -9.00 9.69 -2.89
C ALA A 176 -7.91 9.48 -3.95
N GLY A 177 -7.33 8.29 -4.01
CA GLY A 177 -6.26 8.00 -4.97
C GLY A 177 -5.57 6.68 -4.72
N ALA A 178 -4.59 6.37 -5.58
CA ALA A 178 -3.77 5.17 -5.44
C ALA A 178 -2.30 5.44 -5.80
N GLY A 179 -1.38 4.68 -5.18
CA GLY A 179 0.03 4.59 -5.52
C GLY A 179 0.35 3.17 -5.98
N LEU A 180 0.71 2.98 -7.22
CA LEU A 180 0.88 1.66 -7.82
C LEU A 180 2.30 1.51 -8.38
N ASP A 181 2.96 0.42 -8.03
CA ASP A 181 4.25 -0.01 -8.58
C ASP A 181 4.11 -1.23 -9.49
N VAL A 182 2.92 -1.83 -9.50
CA VAL A 182 2.59 -3.06 -10.20
C VAL A 182 1.19 -2.98 -10.81
N PHE A 183 0.96 -3.66 -11.93
CA PHE A 183 -0.27 -3.61 -12.70
C PHE A 183 -0.73 -5.02 -13.14
N ASP A 184 -1.91 -5.12 -13.75
CA ASP A 184 -2.46 -6.32 -14.38
C ASP A 184 -3.08 -5.93 -15.74
N PRO A 185 -2.53 -6.37 -16.90
CA PRO A 185 -1.27 -7.12 -17.06
C PRO A 185 -0.01 -6.26 -16.87
N GLU A 186 1.08 -6.94 -16.53
CA GLU A 186 2.45 -6.37 -16.54
C GLU A 186 3.12 -6.62 -17.90
#